data_8897fa746bc0f4e08349dc36fe997657
#
_entry.id   8897fa746bc0f4e08349dc36fe997657
#
_cell.length_a   1.000
_cell.length_b   1.000
_cell.length_c   1.000
_cell.angle_alpha   90.00
_cell.angle_beta   90.00
_cell.angle_gamma   90.00
#
_symmetry.space_group_name_H-M   'P 1'
#
loop_
_entity.id
_entity.type
_entity.pdbx_description
1 polymer ?
#
loop_
_entity_poly.entity_id
_entity_poly.type
_entity_poly.pdbx_seq_one_letter_code
_entity_poly.pdbx_strand_id
1 'polypeptide(L)'
;MERRTFLKLAAVLPGLYLAGCGGSKTLLSPREPTMLSIWHVYGEQADSPMNRLLTEFNDTVGKEKGILLNVTNMTNSAAIGSQLQDAKADKPGALDLPDLFSAHASDASALGIETLVDWNDWFTAEDMAAYVPGFVQDGI
;
A
#
# COMPACT_ATOMS: atom_id res chain seq x y z
N MET A 1 41.68 -44.52 5.57
CA MET A 1 40.80 -43.72 4.68
C MET A 1 41.70 -42.87 3.81
N GLU A 2 41.77 -43.14 2.51
CA GLU A 2 42.68 -42.45 1.61
C GLU A 2 42.18 -41.02 1.31
N ARG A 3 43.11 -40.03 1.32
CA ARG A 3 42.84 -38.61 1.02
C ARG A 3 42.10 -38.37 -0.30
N ARG A 4 42.21 -39.29 -1.22
CA ARG A 4 41.55 -39.23 -2.54
C ARG A 4 40.04 -39.48 -2.49
N THR A 5 39.55 -40.21 -1.50
CA THR A 5 38.10 -40.49 -1.32
C THR A 5 37.39 -39.34 -0.68
N PHE A 6 38.08 -38.56 0.18
CA PHE A 6 37.51 -37.39 0.82
C PHE A 6 37.31 -36.23 -0.18
N LEU A 7 38.20 -36.05 -1.13
CA LEU A 7 38.11 -35.03 -2.20
C LEU A 7 37.00 -35.33 -3.22
N LYS A 8 36.63 -36.60 -3.41
CA LYS A 8 35.51 -36.97 -4.31
C LYS A 8 34.14 -36.74 -3.67
N LEU A 9 34.06 -36.81 -2.34
CA LEU A 9 32.81 -36.55 -1.62
C LEU A 9 32.52 -35.07 -1.46
N ALA A 10 33.57 -34.22 -1.41
CA ALA A 10 33.44 -32.76 -1.32
C ALA A 10 33.00 -32.08 -2.63
N ALA A 11 33.13 -32.74 -3.78
CA ALA A 11 32.78 -32.20 -5.10
C ALA A 11 31.29 -32.38 -5.48
N VAL A 12 30.54 -33.20 -4.71
CA VAL A 12 29.10 -33.46 -5.00
C VAL A 12 28.15 -32.53 -4.21
N LEU A 13 28.65 -31.85 -3.19
CA LEU A 13 27.85 -31.00 -2.32
C LEU A 13 27.54 -29.57 -2.82
N PRO A 14 28.28 -28.94 -3.76
CA PRO A 14 27.91 -27.60 -4.25
C PRO A 14 26.73 -27.59 -5.25
N GLY A 15 26.35 -28.75 -5.80
CA GLY A 15 25.29 -28.83 -6.83
C GLY A 15 23.85 -28.79 -6.33
N LEU A 16 23.62 -28.95 -5.03
CA LEU A 16 22.25 -29.01 -4.47
C LEU A 16 21.73 -27.68 -3.92
N TYR A 17 22.53 -26.63 -3.90
CA TYR A 17 22.11 -25.32 -3.38
C TYR A 17 21.58 -24.33 -4.42
N LEU A 18 21.54 -24.69 -5.70
CA LEU A 18 21.08 -23.80 -6.78
C LEU A 18 19.65 -24.10 -7.27
N ALA A 19 18.92 -25.04 -6.65
CA ALA A 19 17.51 -25.29 -6.95
C ALA A 19 16.57 -24.64 -5.91
N GLY A 20 16.92 -23.48 -5.41
CA GLY A 20 16.14 -22.71 -4.45
C GLY A 20 15.69 -21.38 -5.03
N CYS A 21 14.39 -21.26 -5.28
CA CYS A 21 13.64 -20.00 -5.35
C CYS A 21 13.72 -19.18 -6.63
N GLY A 22 13.19 -19.70 -7.72
CA GLY A 22 12.49 -18.90 -8.72
C GLY A 22 11.00 -18.74 -8.37
N GLY A 23 10.63 -18.56 -7.12
CA GLY A 23 9.30 -18.14 -6.73
C GLY A 23 9.28 -16.61 -6.74
N SER A 24 8.39 -15.99 -7.53
CA SER A 24 8.02 -14.60 -7.35
C SER A 24 7.69 -14.42 -5.87
N LYS A 25 8.54 -13.72 -5.12
CA LYS A 25 8.21 -13.33 -3.76
C LYS A 25 7.05 -12.34 -3.90
N THR A 26 5.83 -12.80 -3.76
CA THR A 26 4.74 -11.91 -3.44
C THR A 26 5.14 -11.26 -2.12
N LEU A 27 5.36 -9.95 -2.15
CA LEU A 27 5.73 -9.17 -0.96
C LEU A 27 4.61 -9.21 0.09
N LEU A 28 3.41 -9.61 -0.31
CA LEU A 28 2.22 -9.70 0.53
C LEU A 28 2.07 -11.12 1.10
N SER A 29 1.83 -11.22 2.40
CA SER A 29 1.63 -12.48 3.11
C SER A 29 0.52 -12.36 4.15
N PRO A 30 -0.51 -13.24 4.14
CA PRO A 30 -1.53 -13.26 5.18
C PRO A 30 -0.99 -13.55 6.59
N ARG A 31 0.21 -14.12 6.70
CA ARG A 31 0.84 -14.41 8.00
C ARG A 31 1.56 -13.20 8.59
N GLU A 32 1.98 -12.29 7.71
CA GLU A 32 2.65 -11.03 8.05
C GLU A 32 2.03 -9.94 7.18
N PRO A 33 0.84 -9.43 7.55
CA PRO A 33 0.12 -8.47 6.73
C PRO A 33 0.87 -7.14 6.66
N THR A 34 0.89 -6.57 5.47
CA THR A 34 1.35 -5.20 5.24
C THR A 34 0.27 -4.25 5.72
N MET A 35 0.61 -3.36 6.65
CA MET A 35 -0.30 -2.29 7.08
C MET A 35 -0.18 -1.11 6.14
N LEU A 36 -1.33 -0.63 5.66
CA LEU A 36 -1.46 0.61 4.90
C LEU A 36 -2.31 1.59 5.69
N SER A 37 -1.80 2.78 5.90
CA SER A 37 -2.51 3.86 6.57
C SER A 37 -3.42 4.61 5.59
N ILE A 38 -4.65 4.91 6.00
CA ILE A 38 -5.59 5.70 5.20
C ILE A 38 -6.20 6.83 6.01
N TRP A 39 -6.17 8.05 5.48
CA TRP A 39 -6.82 9.22 6.06
C TRP A 39 -8.05 9.61 5.24
N HIS A 40 -9.20 9.74 5.91
CA HIS A 40 -10.43 10.21 5.29
C HIS A 40 -11.33 10.99 6.26
N VAL A 41 -12.34 11.67 5.72
CA VAL A 41 -13.27 12.53 6.46
C VAL A 41 -14.65 11.92 6.70
N TYR A 42 -14.86 10.68 6.29
CA TYR A 42 -16.19 10.05 6.27
C TYR A 42 -16.50 9.25 7.55
N GLY A 43 -15.75 9.49 8.63
CA GLY A 43 -15.84 8.70 9.87
C GLY A 43 -16.84 9.20 10.91
N GLU A 44 -17.38 10.42 10.77
CA GLU A 44 -18.25 11.03 11.79
C GLU A 44 -19.61 10.33 11.92
N GLN A 45 -20.04 9.58 10.91
CA GLN A 45 -21.29 8.83 10.95
C GLN A 45 -21.00 7.43 11.48
N ALA A 46 -21.71 7.02 12.52
CA ALA A 46 -21.59 5.68 13.12
C ALA A 46 -21.80 4.53 12.11
N ASP A 47 -22.55 4.78 11.04
CA ASP A 47 -22.80 3.86 9.93
C ASP A 47 -22.32 4.45 8.59
N SER A 48 -21.07 4.93 8.57
CA SER A 48 -20.45 5.44 7.36
C SER A 48 -20.27 4.33 6.31
N PRO A 49 -20.77 4.50 5.06
CA PRO A 49 -20.51 3.54 3.99
C PRO A 49 -19.02 3.29 3.77
N MET A 50 -18.18 4.32 3.91
CA MET A 50 -16.72 4.19 3.79
C MET A 50 -16.16 3.28 4.89
N ASN A 51 -16.53 3.50 6.14
CA ASN A 51 -16.07 2.65 7.24
C ASN A 51 -16.49 1.19 7.05
N ARG A 52 -17.71 0.95 6.54
CA ARG A 52 -18.16 -0.43 6.22
C ARG A 52 -17.30 -1.06 5.11
N LEU A 53 -17.03 -0.33 4.03
CA LEU A 53 -16.18 -0.83 2.94
C LEU A 53 -14.77 -1.15 3.41
N LEU A 54 -14.17 -0.30 4.24
CA LEU A 54 -12.83 -0.51 4.79
C LEU A 54 -12.78 -1.71 5.73
N THR A 55 -13.82 -1.88 6.56
CA THR A 55 -13.98 -3.06 7.42
C THR A 55 -14.15 -4.32 6.58
N GLU A 56 -15.05 -4.30 5.60
CA GLU A 56 -15.28 -5.42 4.70
C GLU A 56 -14.00 -5.81 3.94
N PHE A 57 -13.24 -4.82 3.44
CA PHE A 57 -11.95 -5.08 2.81
C PHE A 57 -11.00 -5.80 3.77
N ASN A 58 -10.84 -5.30 4.99
CA ASN A 58 -9.96 -5.91 5.99
C ASN A 58 -10.37 -7.34 6.35
N ASP A 59 -11.68 -7.61 6.41
CA ASP A 59 -12.22 -8.93 6.77
C ASP A 59 -12.18 -9.95 5.61
N THR A 60 -12.10 -9.47 4.36
CA THR A 60 -12.16 -10.30 3.16
C THR A 60 -10.86 -10.26 2.36
N VAL A 61 -10.82 -9.43 1.33
CA VAL A 61 -9.68 -9.32 0.38
C VAL A 61 -8.38 -8.97 1.08
N GLY A 62 -8.41 -8.03 2.00
CA GLY A 62 -7.23 -7.62 2.78
C GLY A 62 -6.64 -8.79 3.56
N LYS A 63 -7.49 -9.51 4.28
CA LYS A 63 -7.10 -10.71 5.04
C LYS A 63 -6.53 -11.79 4.13
N GLU A 64 -7.18 -12.05 2.98
CA GLU A 64 -6.71 -13.05 2.01
C GLU A 64 -5.36 -12.68 1.40
N LYS A 65 -5.17 -11.41 1.05
CA LYS A 65 -3.95 -10.90 0.39
C LYS A 65 -2.84 -10.54 1.37
N GLY A 66 -3.10 -10.45 2.66
CA GLY A 66 -2.14 -9.98 3.65
C GLY A 66 -1.97 -8.46 3.62
N ILE A 67 -3.06 -7.73 3.51
CA ILE A 67 -3.12 -6.26 3.57
C ILE A 67 -4.09 -5.88 4.68
N LEU A 68 -3.68 -4.94 5.54
CA LEU A 68 -4.53 -4.39 6.59
C LEU A 68 -4.57 -2.86 6.46
N LEU A 69 -5.77 -2.31 6.27
CA LEU A 69 -5.99 -0.86 6.26
C LEU A 69 -6.15 -0.35 7.69
N ASN A 70 -5.26 0.55 8.08
CA ASN A 70 -5.33 1.30 9.33
C ASN A 70 -5.93 2.68 9.07
N VAL A 71 -7.14 2.91 9.60
CA VAL A 71 -7.96 4.07 9.25
C VAL A 71 -7.79 5.18 10.28
N THR A 72 -7.46 6.39 9.82
CA THR A 72 -7.51 7.61 10.61
C THR A 72 -8.62 8.52 10.09
N ASN A 73 -9.64 8.72 10.92
CA ASN A 73 -10.73 9.65 10.62
C ASN A 73 -10.29 11.09 10.94
N MET A 74 -10.28 11.93 9.92
CA MET A 74 -9.96 13.35 10.06
C MET A 74 -11.25 14.17 10.14
N THR A 75 -11.19 15.28 10.87
CA THR A 75 -12.38 16.12 11.13
C THR A 75 -12.98 16.70 9.84
N ASN A 76 -12.15 17.10 8.88
CA ASN A 76 -12.57 17.65 7.59
C ASN A 76 -11.40 17.65 6.59
N SER A 77 -11.69 17.98 5.32
CA SER A 77 -10.68 17.99 4.25
C SER A 77 -9.55 19.01 4.50
N ALA A 78 -9.85 20.17 5.11
CA ALA A 78 -8.83 21.15 5.44
C ALA A 78 -7.85 20.63 6.50
N ALA A 79 -8.33 19.82 7.45
CA ALA A 79 -7.47 19.14 8.43
C ALA A 79 -6.54 18.14 7.75
N ILE A 80 -7.01 17.39 6.75
CA ILE A 80 -6.15 16.51 5.95
C ILE A 80 -5.07 17.31 5.25
N GLY A 81 -5.44 18.35 4.50
CA GLY A 81 -4.50 19.21 3.77
C GLY A 81 -3.42 19.80 4.69
N SER A 82 -3.82 20.31 5.87
CA SER A 82 -2.88 20.84 6.85
C SER A 82 -1.93 19.76 7.38
N GLN A 83 -2.45 18.60 7.75
CA GLN A 83 -1.63 17.49 8.27
C GLN A 83 -0.68 16.92 7.23
N LEU A 84 -1.09 16.83 5.96
CA LEU A 84 -0.21 16.43 4.86
C LEU A 84 0.98 17.38 4.71
N GLN A 85 0.76 18.70 4.81
CA GLN A 85 1.83 19.69 4.75
C GLN A 85 2.75 19.62 5.97
N ASP A 86 2.19 19.39 7.15
CA ASP A 86 2.96 19.26 8.39
C ASP A 86 3.81 17.98 8.37
N ALA A 87 3.25 16.87 7.89
CA ALA A 87 3.96 15.60 7.70
C ALA A 87 5.09 15.72 6.66
N LYS A 88 4.81 16.35 5.49
CA LYS A 88 5.82 16.61 4.46
C LYS A 88 6.98 17.46 4.97
N ALA A 89 6.69 18.42 5.83
CA ALA A 89 7.68 19.32 6.42
C ALA A 89 8.39 18.72 7.65
N ASP A 90 8.09 17.48 8.03
CA ASP A 90 8.63 16.79 9.21
C ASP A 90 8.53 17.66 10.49
N LYS A 91 7.38 18.29 10.67
CA LYS A 91 7.16 19.17 11.83
C LYS A 91 7.06 18.36 13.12
N PRO A 92 7.61 18.86 14.24
CA PRO A 92 7.49 18.18 15.51
C PRO A 92 6.02 17.93 15.89
N GLY A 93 5.66 16.65 16.11
CA GLY A 93 4.30 16.24 16.47
C GLY A 93 3.36 16.04 15.28
N ALA A 94 3.84 16.21 14.05
CA ALA A 94 3.08 15.78 12.87
C ALA A 94 2.94 14.26 12.83
N LEU A 95 1.87 13.80 12.20
CA LEU A 95 1.70 12.38 11.86
C LEU A 95 2.61 12.02 10.69
N ASP A 96 2.96 10.75 10.56
CA ASP A 96 3.64 10.25 9.34
C ASP A 96 2.70 10.41 8.14
N LEU A 97 3.29 10.61 6.94
CA LEU A 97 2.50 10.62 5.70
C LEU A 97 1.73 9.31 5.55
N PRO A 98 0.43 9.36 5.24
CA PRO A 98 -0.35 8.15 5.01
C PRO A 98 -0.05 7.55 3.65
N ASP A 99 -0.30 6.23 3.51
CA ASP A 99 -0.20 5.55 2.21
C ASP A 99 -1.34 5.94 1.28
N LEU A 100 -2.52 6.24 1.85
CA LEU A 100 -3.72 6.63 1.12
C LEU A 100 -4.41 7.80 1.83
N PHE A 101 -4.97 8.72 1.08
CA PHE A 101 -5.74 9.81 1.66
C PHE A 101 -6.84 10.33 0.72
N SER A 102 -7.91 10.88 1.30
CA SER A 102 -8.92 11.64 0.55
C SER A 102 -8.68 13.13 0.76
N ALA A 103 -8.35 13.85 -0.32
CA ALA A 103 -8.09 15.29 -0.25
C ALA A 103 -8.58 15.99 -1.53
N HIS A 104 -8.56 17.32 -1.52
CA HIS A 104 -8.79 18.10 -2.75
C HIS A 104 -7.54 18.04 -3.64
N ALA A 105 -7.74 18.17 -4.96
CA ALA A 105 -6.63 18.21 -5.93
C ALA A 105 -5.58 19.29 -5.60
N SER A 106 -6.00 20.41 -5.01
CA SER A 106 -5.09 21.45 -4.53
C SER A 106 -4.13 21.00 -3.44
N ASP A 107 -4.60 20.11 -2.53
CA ASP A 107 -3.78 19.58 -1.44
C ASP A 107 -2.77 18.56 -1.99
N ALA A 108 -3.20 17.70 -2.92
CA ALA A 108 -2.34 16.79 -3.64
C ALA A 108 -1.27 17.52 -4.45
N SER A 109 -1.65 18.59 -5.16
CA SER A 109 -0.71 19.46 -5.89
C SER A 109 0.31 20.13 -4.96
N ALA A 110 -0.13 20.60 -3.79
CA ALA A 110 0.76 21.22 -2.80
C ALA A 110 1.72 20.20 -2.14
N LEU A 111 1.32 18.94 -2.08
CA LEU A 111 2.19 17.84 -1.61
C LEU A 111 3.34 17.58 -2.60
N GLY A 112 3.11 17.82 -3.89
CA GLY A 112 4.06 17.60 -4.99
C GLY A 112 3.85 16.26 -5.67
N ILE A 113 3.83 16.28 -6.99
CA ILE A 113 3.56 15.11 -7.82
C ILE A 113 4.57 13.98 -7.59
N GLU A 114 5.80 14.32 -7.23
CA GLU A 114 6.86 13.35 -6.94
C GLU A 114 6.61 12.51 -5.67
N THR A 115 5.67 12.94 -4.83
CA THR A 115 5.27 12.24 -3.60
C THR A 115 4.12 11.28 -3.85
N LEU A 116 3.46 11.40 -4.99
CA LEU A 116 2.25 10.64 -5.34
C LEU A 116 2.57 9.52 -6.32
N VAL A 117 1.78 8.44 -6.23
CA VAL A 117 1.83 7.36 -7.21
C VAL A 117 1.02 7.77 -8.43
N ASP A 118 1.58 7.65 -9.63
CA ASP A 118 0.82 7.81 -10.87
C ASP A 118 -0.06 6.57 -11.10
N TRP A 119 -1.36 6.75 -10.98
CA TRP A 119 -2.32 5.67 -11.17
C TRP A 119 -2.39 5.16 -12.61
N ASN A 120 -1.98 5.97 -13.61
CA ASN A 120 -1.93 5.53 -15.00
C ASN A 120 -0.92 4.39 -15.23
N ASP A 121 0.08 4.25 -14.37
CA ASP A 121 1.05 3.16 -14.44
C ASP A 121 0.45 1.82 -13.94
N TRP A 122 -0.68 1.85 -13.21
CA TRP A 122 -1.23 0.71 -12.49
C TRP A 122 -2.62 0.29 -12.96
N PHE A 123 -3.44 1.23 -13.46
CA PHE A 123 -4.78 0.95 -13.95
C PHE A 123 -4.81 0.86 -15.46
N THR A 124 -5.43 -0.20 -15.98
CA THR A 124 -5.66 -0.36 -17.41
C THR A 124 -6.85 0.49 -17.87
N ALA A 125 -6.98 0.71 -19.18
CA ALA A 125 -8.14 1.37 -19.75
C ALA A 125 -9.46 0.62 -19.43
N GLU A 126 -9.42 -0.70 -19.27
CA GLU A 126 -10.56 -1.53 -18.88
C GLU A 126 -10.95 -1.26 -17.41
N ASP A 127 -9.97 -1.18 -16.51
CA ASP A 127 -10.21 -0.81 -15.11
C ASP A 127 -10.85 0.57 -15.02
N MET A 128 -10.31 1.55 -15.76
CA MET A 128 -10.82 2.93 -15.77
C MET A 128 -12.23 3.03 -16.35
N ALA A 129 -12.61 2.17 -17.30
CA ALA A 129 -13.94 2.15 -17.90
C ALA A 129 -15.03 1.68 -16.91
N ALA A 130 -14.66 1.04 -15.81
CA ALA A 130 -15.59 0.65 -14.75
C ALA A 130 -16.01 1.82 -13.85
N TYR A 131 -15.31 2.94 -13.91
CA TYR A 131 -15.59 4.14 -13.12
C TYR A 131 -16.49 5.13 -13.86
N VAL A 132 -17.14 6.02 -13.10
CA VAL A 132 -17.95 7.11 -13.70
C VAL A 132 -17.02 8.09 -14.42
N PRO A 133 -17.18 8.31 -15.75
CA PRO A 133 -16.21 9.09 -16.53
C PRO A 133 -15.95 10.50 -16.00
N GLY A 134 -16.97 11.18 -15.45
CA GLY A 134 -16.81 12.52 -14.89
C GLY A 134 -15.85 12.55 -13.70
N PHE A 135 -15.90 11.54 -12.82
CA PHE A 135 -14.99 11.47 -11.66
C PHE A 135 -13.56 11.12 -12.07
N VAL A 136 -13.40 10.30 -13.12
CA VAL A 136 -12.07 10.02 -13.68
C VAL A 136 -11.46 11.29 -14.26
N GLN A 137 -12.25 12.06 -15.00
CA GLN A 137 -11.78 13.30 -15.63
C GLN A 137 -11.41 14.38 -14.60
N ASP A 138 -12.11 14.45 -13.47
CA ASP A 138 -11.82 15.42 -12.40
C ASP A 138 -10.56 15.05 -11.59
N GLY A 139 -10.12 13.79 -11.68
CA GLY A 139 -8.95 13.26 -10.97
C GLY A 139 -7.63 13.28 -11.75
N ILE A 140 -7.64 13.75 -12.98
CA ILE A 140 -6.47 13.81 -13.88
C ILE A 140 -5.76 15.15 -13.80
#